data_0ba2d342ecca716967674cbd1838fe97
#
_entry.id   0ba2d342ecca716967674cbd1838fe97
#
_cell.length_a   1.000
_cell.length_b   1.000
_cell.length_c   1.000
_cell.angle_alpha   90.00
_cell.angle_beta   90.00
_cell.angle_gamma   90.00
#
_symmetry.space_group_name_H-M   'P 1'
#
loop_
_entity.id
_entity.type
_entity.pdbx_description
1 polymer ?
#
loop_
_entity_poly.entity_id
_entity_poly.type
_entity_poly.pdbx_seq_one_letter_code
_entity_poly.pdbx_strand_id
1 'polypeptide(L)'
;MKKQFLGYILFSILSGGLPDIIMDIDGNTINLKELTAKKTVAVITMKAPDCPVCQTQIVRIMENFDKLGACNVTFLILAPGPEEKLLQAKELTKFPFPFIVDNELKITRSLNLLLNETQILPSILILNDKLEVEWTQRGRNALYFGDPELMKRLKCEGWI
;
A
#
# COMPACT_ATOMS: atom_id res chain seq x y z
N MET A 1 43.34 -34.90 -6.99
CA MET A 1 42.83 -33.61 -7.53
C MET A 1 41.40 -33.39 -6.99
N LYS A 2 41.26 -32.60 -5.96
CA LYS A 2 39.93 -32.24 -5.38
C LYS A 2 39.44 -30.95 -6.07
N LYS A 3 38.39 -31.06 -6.87
CA LYS A 3 37.71 -29.88 -7.42
C LYS A 3 36.83 -29.27 -6.30
N GLN A 4 37.23 -28.11 -5.81
CA GLN A 4 36.38 -27.26 -4.95
C GLN A 4 35.31 -26.63 -5.84
N PHE A 5 34.06 -27.01 -5.61
CA PHE A 5 32.90 -26.29 -6.11
C PHE A 5 32.71 -25.03 -5.25
N LEU A 6 33.11 -23.90 -5.82
CA LEU A 6 32.82 -22.60 -5.25
C LEU A 6 31.33 -22.30 -5.53
N GLY A 7 30.50 -22.51 -4.52
CA GLY A 7 29.08 -22.14 -4.57
C GLY A 7 28.96 -20.63 -4.61
N TYR A 8 28.59 -20.07 -5.73
CA TYR A 8 28.14 -18.69 -5.84
C TYR A 8 26.81 -18.56 -5.11
N ILE A 9 26.85 -18.05 -3.88
CA ILE A 9 25.66 -17.57 -3.20
C ILE A 9 25.28 -16.27 -3.92
N LEU A 10 24.29 -16.34 -4.79
CA LEU A 10 23.60 -15.18 -5.31
C LEU A 10 22.94 -14.47 -4.13
N PHE A 11 23.58 -13.43 -3.64
CA PHE A 11 22.94 -12.42 -2.80
C PHE A 11 21.90 -11.72 -3.69
N SER A 12 20.65 -12.18 -3.63
CA SER A 12 19.51 -11.36 -4.06
C SER A 12 19.53 -10.10 -3.21
N ILE A 13 19.99 -9.01 -3.80
CA ILE A 13 19.82 -7.68 -3.26
C ILE A 13 18.29 -7.51 -3.17
N LEU A 14 17.75 -7.50 -1.95
CA LEU A 14 16.36 -7.18 -1.66
C LEU A 14 16.14 -5.73 -2.13
N SER A 15 15.72 -5.56 -3.36
CA SER A 15 15.12 -4.32 -3.81
C SER A 15 13.86 -4.14 -2.96
N GLY A 16 13.80 -3.05 -2.16
CA GLY A 16 12.69 -2.76 -1.27
C GLY A 16 11.41 -2.50 -2.06
N GLY A 17 10.66 -3.55 -2.31
CA GLY A 17 9.38 -3.54 -3.01
C GLY A 17 8.36 -4.44 -2.32
N LEU A 18 7.12 -4.41 -2.80
CA LEU A 18 6.10 -5.36 -2.37
C LEU A 18 6.35 -6.73 -3.02
N PRO A 19 5.86 -7.83 -2.41
CA PRO A 19 5.93 -9.15 -3.04
C PRO A 19 5.04 -9.22 -4.28
N ASP A 20 5.40 -10.05 -5.26
CA ASP A 20 4.61 -10.24 -6.48
C ASP A 20 3.17 -10.69 -6.20
N ILE A 21 3.00 -11.49 -5.17
CA ILE A 21 1.71 -12.05 -4.75
C ILE A 21 1.47 -11.72 -3.30
N ILE A 22 0.27 -11.23 -3.00
CA ILE A 22 -0.16 -10.87 -1.65
C ILE A 22 -1.58 -11.38 -1.42
N MET A 23 -1.94 -11.63 -0.18
CA MET A 23 -3.28 -12.04 0.21
C MET A 23 -3.96 -10.90 0.97
N ASP A 24 -5.23 -10.64 0.64
CA ASP A 24 -6.04 -9.70 1.41
C ASP A 24 -6.72 -10.38 2.62
N ILE A 25 -7.35 -9.57 3.48
CA ILE A 25 -8.03 -10.07 4.68
C ILE A 25 -9.30 -10.87 4.38
N ASP A 26 -9.80 -10.86 3.15
CA ASP A 26 -10.93 -11.68 2.71
C ASP A 26 -10.46 -13.04 2.16
N GLY A 27 -9.14 -13.28 2.14
CA GLY A 27 -8.52 -14.51 1.63
C GLY A 27 -8.32 -14.53 0.11
N ASN A 28 -8.48 -13.39 -0.58
CA ASN A 28 -8.24 -13.31 -2.00
C ASN A 28 -6.76 -13.12 -2.29
N THR A 29 -6.25 -13.86 -3.26
CA THR A 29 -4.87 -13.71 -3.75
C THR A 29 -4.81 -12.61 -4.81
N ILE A 30 -3.90 -11.67 -4.64
CA ILE A 30 -3.69 -10.54 -5.54
C ILE A 30 -2.31 -10.68 -6.18
N ASN A 31 -2.26 -10.76 -7.49
CA ASN A 31 -1.03 -10.67 -8.26
C ASN A 31 -0.72 -9.18 -8.52
N LEU A 32 0.17 -8.60 -7.72
CA LEU A 32 0.50 -7.18 -7.81
C LEU A 32 1.18 -6.80 -9.11
N LYS A 33 2.00 -7.68 -9.65
CA LYS A 33 2.69 -7.47 -10.93
C LYS A 33 1.71 -7.37 -12.11
N GLU A 34 0.69 -8.22 -12.11
CA GLU A 34 -0.38 -8.15 -13.09
C GLU A 34 -1.25 -6.89 -12.91
N LEU A 35 -1.47 -6.51 -11.66
CA LEU A 35 -2.26 -5.35 -11.31
C LEU A 35 -1.57 -4.05 -11.75
N THR A 36 -0.28 -3.89 -11.46
CA THR A 36 0.51 -2.71 -11.87
C THR A 36 0.71 -2.61 -13.38
N ALA A 37 0.69 -3.73 -14.09
CA ALA A 37 0.73 -3.73 -15.56
C ALA A 37 -0.56 -3.18 -16.19
N LYS A 38 -1.68 -3.20 -15.46
CA LYS A 38 -3.00 -2.81 -15.95
C LYS A 38 -3.49 -1.48 -15.38
N LYS A 39 -3.07 -1.13 -14.16
CA LYS A 39 -3.58 0.02 -13.41
C LYS A 39 -2.47 0.72 -12.64
N THR A 40 -2.64 1.99 -12.37
CA THR A 40 -1.86 2.69 -11.36
C THR A 40 -2.29 2.18 -9.99
N VAL A 41 -1.36 1.62 -9.22
CA VAL A 41 -1.63 1.08 -7.88
C VAL A 41 -1.18 2.07 -6.83
N ALA A 42 -2.11 2.55 -6.02
CA ALA A 42 -1.85 3.39 -4.86
C ALA A 42 -2.00 2.57 -3.57
N VAL A 43 -0.93 2.46 -2.79
CA VAL A 43 -0.94 1.80 -1.49
C VAL A 43 -1.11 2.86 -0.41
N ILE A 44 -2.14 2.73 0.41
CA ILE A 44 -2.41 3.60 1.55
C ILE A 44 -2.03 2.84 2.81
N THR A 45 -1.09 3.36 3.58
CA THR A 45 -0.69 2.72 4.83
C THR A 45 -1.42 3.34 6.01
N MET A 46 -1.90 2.49 6.93
CA MET A 46 -2.51 2.91 8.18
C MET A 46 -1.52 2.74 9.33
N LYS A 47 -1.49 3.69 10.25
CA LYS A 47 -0.66 3.58 11.47
C LYS A 47 -1.03 2.37 12.32
N ALA A 48 -2.33 2.19 12.48
CA ALA A 48 -2.99 1.09 13.15
C ALA A 48 -4.39 0.93 12.56
N PRO A 49 -5.03 -0.22 12.65
CA PRO A 49 -6.38 -0.42 12.13
C PRO A 49 -7.42 0.54 12.72
N ASP A 50 -7.29 0.86 13.99
CA ASP A 50 -8.18 1.76 14.75
C ASP A 50 -7.74 3.25 14.72
N CYS A 51 -6.87 3.63 13.79
CA CYS A 51 -6.44 5.01 13.63
C CYS A 51 -7.54 5.88 12.99
N PRO A 52 -8.20 6.82 13.72
CA PRO A 52 -9.32 7.58 13.18
C PRO A 52 -8.95 8.47 12.01
N VAL A 53 -7.77 9.08 12.04
CA VAL A 53 -7.27 9.94 10.95
C VAL A 53 -7.03 9.12 9.69
N CYS A 54 -6.52 7.89 9.82
CA CYS A 54 -6.32 6.99 8.69
C CYS A 54 -7.65 6.56 8.07
N GLN A 55 -8.64 6.23 8.90
CA GLN A 55 -9.98 5.87 8.44
C GLN A 55 -10.69 7.04 7.76
N THR A 56 -10.57 8.25 8.32
CA THR A 56 -11.12 9.48 7.71
C THR A 56 -10.53 9.72 6.32
N GLN A 57 -9.25 9.48 6.13
CA GLN A 57 -8.63 9.65 4.81
C GLN A 57 -9.16 8.63 3.80
N ILE A 58 -9.32 7.38 4.20
CA ILE A 58 -9.88 6.34 3.34
C ILE A 58 -11.31 6.72 2.91
N VAL A 59 -12.12 7.22 3.83
CA VAL A 59 -13.48 7.70 3.54
C VAL A 59 -13.46 8.88 2.56
N ARG A 60 -12.57 9.84 2.73
CA ARG A 60 -12.41 10.98 1.80
C ARG A 60 -12.05 10.53 0.38
N ILE A 61 -11.17 9.55 0.26
CA ILE A 61 -10.83 8.98 -1.05
C ILE A 61 -12.07 8.34 -1.66
N MET A 62 -12.85 7.60 -0.87
CA MET A 62 -14.07 6.97 -1.32
C MET A 62 -15.13 7.99 -1.78
N GLU A 63 -15.30 9.09 -1.07
CA GLU A 63 -16.23 10.19 -1.43
C GLU A 63 -15.88 10.85 -2.78
N ASN A 64 -14.63 10.76 -3.20
CA ASN A 64 -14.17 11.27 -4.48
C ASN A 64 -14.07 10.19 -5.58
N PHE A 65 -14.65 9.03 -5.33
CA PHE A 65 -14.48 7.84 -6.18
C PHE A 65 -14.98 8.01 -7.61
N ASP A 66 -16.10 8.68 -7.78
CA ASP A 66 -16.70 8.94 -9.12
C ASP A 66 -15.72 9.72 -10.01
N LYS A 67 -14.98 10.62 -9.39
CA LYS A 67 -13.95 11.38 -10.06
C LYS A 67 -12.70 10.54 -10.36
N LEU A 68 -12.37 9.61 -9.47
CA LEU A 68 -11.26 8.65 -9.63
C LEU A 68 -11.59 7.53 -10.62
N GLY A 69 -12.84 7.23 -10.85
CA GLY A 69 -13.27 6.19 -11.81
C GLY A 69 -12.81 6.46 -13.25
N ALA A 70 -12.56 7.73 -13.60
CA ALA A 70 -11.97 8.11 -14.88
C ALA A 70 -10.46 7.84 -14.97
N CYS A 71 -9.80 7.52 -13.83
CA CYS A 71 -8.36 7.48 -13.70
C CYS A 71 -7.89 6.05 -13.51
N ASN A 72 -7.90 5.19 -14.34
CA ASN A 72 -7.40 3.80 -14.29
C ASN A 72 -6.50 3.44 -13.05
N VAL A 73 -7.00 3.79 -11.85
CA VAL A 73 -6.32 3.62 -10.57
C VAL A 73 -7.00 2.54 -9.72
N THR A 74 -6.24 1.87 -8.91
CA THR A 74 -6.72 0.97 -7.86
C THR A 74 -5.97 1.22 -6.56
N PHE A 75 -6.59 0.85 -5.45
CA PHE A 75 -6.03 1.08 -4.13
C PHE A 75 -5.80 -0.24 -3.40
N LEU A 76 -4.82 -0.21 -2.50
CA LEU A 76 -4.56 -1.25 -1.50
C LEU A 76 -4.39 -0.57 -0.16
N ILE A 77 -5.02 -1.10 0.88
CA ILE A 77 -4.78 -0.66 2.25
C ILE A 77 -3.75 -1.61 2.87
N LEU A 78 -2.68 -1.08 3.44
CA LEU A 78 -1.68 -1.82 4.20
C LEU A 78 -1.71 -1.37 5.65
N ALA A 79 -1.94 -2.28 6.57
CA ALA A 79 -2.02 -1.99 8.00
C ALA A 79 -1.32 -3.05 8.84
N PRO A 80 -0.84 -2.71 10.04
CA PRO A 80 -0.39 -3.71 10.99
C PRO A 80 -1.59 -4.51 11.53
N GLY A 81 -1.32 -5.63 12.19
CA GLY A 81 -2.36 -6.38 12.90
C GLY A 81 -2.96 -5.64 14.12
N PRO A 82 -3.92 -6.22 14.78
CA PRO A 82 -4.49 -7.52 14.47
C PRO A 82 -5.53 -7.47 13.33
N GLU A 83 -5.65 -8.59 12.62
CA GLU A 83 -6.55 -8.73 11.46
C GLU A 83 -8.02 -8.42 11.79
N GLU A 84 -8.50 -8.85 12.96
CA GLU A 84 -9.87 -8.59 13.43
C GLU A 84 -10.20 -7.09 13.45
N LYS A 85 -9.28 -6.25 13.94
CA LYS A 85 -9.46 -4.80 13.95
C LYS A 85 -9.43 -4.21 12.53
N LEU A 86 -8.65 -4.82 11.65
CA LEU A 86 -8.60 -4.37 10.26
C LEU A 86 -9.89 -4.72 9.50
N LEU A 87 -10.50 -5.87 9.79
CA LEU A 87 -11.84 -6.21 9.30
C LEU A 87 -12.89 -5.18 9.76
N GLN A 88 -12.85 -4.80 11.04
CA GLN A 88 -13.74 -3.74 11.56
C GLN A 88 -13.53 -2.41 10.84
N ALA A 89 -12.27 -2.02 10.59
CA ALA A 89 -11.96 -0.79 9.84
C ALA A 89 -12.48 -0.84 8.40
N LYS A 90 -12.39 -1.99 7.74
CA LYS A 90 -12.94 -2.21 6.40
C LYS A 90 -14.46 -2.07 6.40
N GLU A 91 -15.13 -2.70 7.34
CA GLU A 91 -16.60 -2.59 7.49
C GLU A 91 -17.05 -1.17 7.79
N LEU A 92 -16.32 -0.45 8.64
CA LEU A 92 -16.63 0.92 9.02
C LEU A 92 -16.46 1.90 7.85
N THR A 93 -15.36 1.78 7.11
CA THR A 93 -15.04 2.69 6.01
C THR A 93 -15.82 2.38 4.73
N LYS A 94 -16.34 1.17 4.58
CA LYS A 94 -16.98 0.67 3.34
C LYS A 94 -16.08 0.79 2.10
N PHE A 95 -14.76 0.86 2.31
CA PHE A 95 -13.81 1.02 1.21
C PHE A 95 -13.77 -0.26 0.37
N PRO A 96 -14.01 -0.18 -0.95
CA PRO A 96 -14.25 -1.36 -1.79
C PRO A 96 -12.98 -2.07 -2.26
N PHE A 97 -11.82 -1.63 -1.82
CA PHE A 97 -10.54 -2.21 -2.22
C PHE A 97 -9.93 -3.14 -1.17
N PRO A 98 -8.95 -3.96 -1.57
CA PRO A 98 -8.31 -4.91 -0.68
C PRO A 98 -7.63 -4.25 0.52
N PHE A 99 -7.79 -4.89 1.68
CA PHE A 99 -7.04 -4.59 2.91
C PHE A 99 -6.05 -5.71 3.16
N ILE A 100 -4.80 -5.35 3.40
CA ILE A 100 -3.70 -6.26 3.62
C ILE A 100 -3.18 -6.07 5.04
N VAL A 101 -3.09 -7.17 5.79
CA VAL A 101 -2.51 -7.17 7.12
C VAL A 101 -1.03 -7.55 7.05
N ASP A 102 -0.15 -6.69 7.57
CA ASP A 102 1.29 -6.92 7.71
C ASP A 102 1.62 -7.19 9.18
N ASN A 103 1.16 -8.35 9.70
CA ASN A 103 1.29 -8.72 11.11
C ASN A 103 2.74 -8.69 11.61
N GLU A 104 3.69 -9.10 10.78
CA GLU A 104 5.11 -9.16 11.11
C GLU A 104 5.88 -7.91 10.65
N LEU A 105 5.18 -6.95 10.07
CA LEU A 105 5.74 -5.72 9.52
C LEU A 105 6.87 -5.95 8.50
N LYS A 106 6.84 -7.08 7.79
CA LYS A 106 7.85 -7.44 6.79
C LYS A 106 7.80 -6.53 5.57
N ILE A 107 6.59 -6.31 5.04
CA ILE A 107 6.37 -5.39 3.90
C ILE A 107 6.73 -3.97 4.33
N THR A 108 6.27 -3.56 5.48
CA THR A 108 6.54 -2.25 6.07
C THR A 108 8.04 -1.98 6.23
N ARG A 109 8.80 -2.98 6.70
CA ARG A 109 10.26 -2.87 6.82
C ARG A 109 10.94 -2.72 5.46
N SER A 110 10.54 -3.51 4.47
CA SER A 110 11.11 -3.43 3.12
C SER A 110 10.85 -2.08 2.46
N LEU A 111 9.74 -1.43 2.80
CA LEU A 111 9.35 -0.09 2.32
C LEU A 111 9.93 1.05 3.17
N ASN A 112 10.67 0.75 4.22
CA ASN A 112 11.20 1.74 5.18
C ASN A 112 10.09 2.64 5.79
N LEU A 113 8.98 2.02 6.17
CA LEU A 113 7.79 2.69 6.71
C LEU A 113 7.48 2.31 8.17
N LEU A 114 8.44 1.79 8.90
CA LEU A 114 8.26 1.57 10.33
C LEU A 114 8.16 2.90 11.07
N LEU A 115 7.11 3.06 11.85
CA LEU A 115 6.99 4.16 12.81
C LEU A 115 7.57 3.73 14.18
N ASN A 116 7.29 2.50 14.58
CA ASN A 116 7.86 1.80 15.74
C ASN A 116 7.64 0.29 15.56
N GLU A 117 7.87 -0.51 16.60
CA GLU A 117 7.81 -1.98 16.55
C GLU A 117 6.43 -2.56 16.19
N THR A 118 5.36 -1.78 16.34
CA THR A 118 3.97 -2.24 16.16
C THR A 118 3.17 -1.37 15.20
N GLN A 119 3.74 -0.29 14.68
CA GLN A 119 3.02 0.71 13.92
C GLN A 119 3.72 1.06 12.59
N ILE A 120 2.90 1.36 11.60
CA ILE A 120 3.34 1.79 10.28
C ILE A 120 3.27 3.32 10.20
N LEU A 121 4.23 3.94 9.53
CA LEU A 121 4.17 5.35 9.19
C LEU A 121 3.05 5.58 8.18
N PRO A 122 2.02 6.38 8.49
CA PRO A 122 0.95 6.68 7.55
C PRO A 122 1.51 7.32 6.28
N SER A 123 1.20 6.73 5.14
CA SER A 123 1.75 7.15 3.86
C SER A 123 0.83 6.77 2.71
N ILE A 124 1.00 7.43 1.57
CA ILE A 124 0.47 6.99 0.29
C ILE A 124 1.65 6.72 -0.63
N LEU A 125 1.66 5.56 -1.25
CA LEU A 125 2.69 5.11 -2.17
C LEU A 125 2.07 4.88 -3.54
N ILE A 126 2.77 5.24 -4.61
CA ILE A 126 2.43 4.82 -5.97
C ILE A 126 3.50 3.84 -6.44
N LEU A 127 3.05 2.70 -6.96
CA LEU A 127 3.92 1.64 -7.46
C LEU A 127 4.10 1.76 -8.97
N ASN A 128 5.31 1.47 -9.43
CA ASN A 128 5.59 1.24 -10.84
C ASN A 128 5.32 -0.23 -11.24
N ASP A 129 5.50 -0.56 -12.50
CA ASP A 129 5.31 -1.90 -13.06
C ASP A 129 6.32 -2.95 -12.56
N LYS A 130 7.38 -2.51 -11.88
CA LYS A 130 8.37 -3.37 -11.22
C LYS A 130 8.10 -3.57 -9.72
N LEU A 131 6.95 -3.09 -9.21
CA LEU A 131 6.56 -3.08 -7.81
C LEU A 131 7.50 -2.23 -6.92
N GLU A 132 8.24 -1.32 -7.51
CA GLU A 132 9.04 -0.34 -6.79
C GLU A 132 8.18 0.89 -6.49
N VAL A 133 8.49 1.56 -5.39
CA VAL A 133 7.81 2.80 -5.00
C VAL A 133 8.31 3.94 -5.87
N GLU A 134 7.47 4.39 -6.79
CA GLU A 134 7.75 5.54 -7.67
C GLU A 134 7.58 6.87 -6.95
N TRP A 135 6.60 6.95 -6.06
CA TRP A 135 6.29 8.15 -5.30
C TRP A 135 5.74 7.82 -3.92
N THR A 136 6.07 8.66 -2.94
CA THR A 136 5.62 8.54 -1.56
C THR A 136 5.23 9.89 -0.97
N GLN A 137 4.05 9.96 -0.39
CA GLN A 137 3.68 11.01 0.56
C GLN A 137 3.67 10.43 1.97
N ARG A 138 4.51 10.95 2.85
CA ARG A 138 4.62 10.52 4.25
C ARG A 138 4.03 11.55 5.19
N GLY A 139 3.41 11.09 6.25
CA GLY A 139 3.02 11.94 7.36
C GLY A 139 1.54 11.93 7.69
N ARG A 140 1.20 12.71 8.74
CA ARG A 140 -0.10 12.73 9.38
C ARG A 140 -0.80 14.08 9.35
N ASN A 141 -0.27 15.04 8.68
CA ASN A 141 -0.94 16.33 8.70
C ASN A 141 -2.26 16.19 7.94
N ALA A 142 -3.37 16.26 8.67
CA ALA A 142 -4.71 16.17 8.10
C ALA A 142 -4.99 17.25 7.04
N LEU A 143 -4.18 18.33 7.02
CA LEU A 143 -4.23 19.39 6.02
C LEU A 143 -3.42 19.06 4.77
N TYR A 144 -2.37 18.23 4.88
CA TYR A 144 -1.45 17.91 3.79
C TYR A 144 -1.44 16.42 3.41
N PHE A 145 -1.97 15.57 4.28
CA PHE A 145 -2.20 14.17 4.00
C PHE A 145 -3.51 14.06 3.22
N GLY A 146 -3.51 14.58 2.02
CA GLY A 146 -4.75 14.81 1.37
C GLY A 146 -4.80 14.38 -0.07
N ASP A 147 -6.02 14.19 -0.44
CA ASP A 147 -6.52 13.83 -1.74
C ASP A 147 -5.98 14.70 -2.89
N PRO A 148 -5.76 16.05 -2.74
CA PRO A 148 -5.28 16.88 -3.85
C PRO A 148 -3.90 16.50 -4.39
N GLU A 149 -2.95 16.17 -3.52
CA GLU A 149 -1.61 15.77 -3.97
C GLU A 149 -1.62 14.38 -4.62
N LEU A 150 -2.35 13.45 -4.03
CA LEU A 150 -2.58 12.14 -4.61
C LEU A 150 -3.22 12.27 -5.99
N MET A 151 -4.26 13.06 -6.10
CA MET A 151 -5.00 13.25 -7.35
C MET A 151 -4.12 13.83 -8.46
N LYS A 152 -3.30 14.82 -8.14
CA LYS A 152 -2.32 15.38 -9.05
C LYS A 152 -1.32 14.32 -9.54
N ARG A 153 -0.88 13.43 -8.66
CA ARG A 153 0.06 12.35 -9.01
C ARG A 153 -0.57 11.25 -9.85
N LEU A 154 -1.83 10.97 -9.63
CA LEU A 154 -2.56 10.00 -10.43
C LEU A 154 -2.86 10.49 -11.86
N LYS A 155 -2.46 11.73 -12.21
CA LYS A 155 -2.67 12.33 -13.54
C LYS A 155 -4.12 12.22 -14.00
N CYS A 156 -5.04 12.37 -13.06
CA CYS A 156 -6.46 12.36 -13.34
C CYS A 156 -6.86 13.66 -14.04
N GLU A 157 -6.83 13.69 -15.35
CA GLU A 157 -7.33 14.82 -16.13
C GLU A 157 -8.84 14.96 -15.92
N GLY A 158 -9.29 16.13 -15.48
CA GLY A 158 -10.71 16.41 -15.23
C GLY A 158 -11.02 16.93 -13.85
N TRP A 159 -10.01 17.31 -13.07
CA TRP A 159 -10.13 17.83 -11.72
C TRP A 159 -10.03 19.36 -11.59
N ILE A 160 -9.96 20.04 -12.69
CA ILE A 160 -9.98 21.52 -12.75
C ILE A 160 -11.34 21.99 -13.18
#